data_9009b2cbd33be5dd1704584939320453
#
_entry.id   9009b2cbd33be5dd1704584939320453
#
_cell.length_a   1.000
_cell.length_b   1.000
_cell.length_c   1.000
_cell.angle_alpha   90.00
_cell.angle_beta   90.00
_cell.angle_gamma   90.00
#
_symmetry.space_group_name_H-M   'P 1'
#
loop_
_entity.id
_entity.type
_entity.pdbx_description
1 polymer ?
#
loop_
_entity_poly.entity_id
_entity_poly.type
_entity_poly.pdbx_seq_one_letter_code
_entity_poly.pdbx_strand_id
1 'polypeptide(L)'
;VISKEYELESLGGQAAAAAHSLGTPLATISVVAKELKKELGDDKEVSKDIDLLISQTKRCSEILKQISKKQIKDDIFLSSIKFEDLLEEIISSFKETSSKDIDLLIENDNNKIAIQRTPEIIYGLRNFIGNAVKFSKSRVKINLSSNKKNIEIRINDDGPGIPEDVIQKMGEPYIKSKSKELSSNSGLGLGTFLGKTLLERQGAKLIFRRNSELGGALVILSWNPNNFIS
;
A
#
# COMPACT_ATOMS: atom_id res chain seq x y z
N VAL A 1 -7.63 -16.42 -26.22
CA VAL A 1 -8.51 -15.95 -25.12
C VAL A 1 -8.69 -17.07 -24.12
N ILE A 2 -9.06 -18.27 -24.52
CA ILE A 2 -9.30 -19.44 -23.65
C ILE A 2 -8.05 -19.86 -22.83
N SER A 3 -6.85 -19.72 -23.38
CA SER A 3 -5.58 -20.08 -22.69
C SER A 3 -5.28 -19.19 -21.47
N LYS A 4 -5.62 -17.90 -21.52
CA LYS A 4 -5.42 -16.96 -20.40
C LYS A 4 -6.40 -17.17 -19.26
N GLU A 5 -7.63 -17.56 -19.53
CA GLU A 5 -8.62 -17.89 -18.51
C GLU A 5 -8.21 -19.14 -17.72
N TYR A 6 -7.76 -20.19 -18.40
CA TYR A 6 -7.26 -21.40 -17.73
C TYR A 6 -6.00 -21.16 -16.88
N GLU A 7 -5.11 -20.26 -17.30
CA GLU A 7 -3.92 -19.87 -16.52
C GLU A 7 -4.32 -19.09 -15.26
N LEU A 8 -5.28 -18.20 -15.36
CA LEU A 8 -5.79 -17.42 -14.23
C LEU A 8 -6.57 -18.28 -13.23
N GLU A 9 -7.38 -19.21 -13.69
CA GLU A 9 -8.09 -20.18 -12.84
C GLU A 9 -7.12 -21.12 -12.11
N SER A 10 -6.10 -21.61 -12.81
CA SER A 10 -5.04 -22.45 -12.23
C SER A 10 -4.21 -21.68 -11.17
N LEU A 11 -3.84 -20.43 -11.45
CA LEU A 11 -3.15 -19.55 -10.50
C LEU A 11 -4.01 -19.21 -9.27
N GLY A 12 -5.31 -19.01 -9.46
CA GLY A 12 -6.25 -18.76 -8.36
C GLY A 12 -6.39 -19.97 -7.44
N GLY A 13 -6.55 -21.17 -7.99
CA GLY A 13 -6.63 -22.43 -7.23
C GLY A 13 -5.33 -22.71 -6.45
N GLN A 14 -4.16 -22.48 -7.08
CA GLN A 14 -2.86 -22.62 -6.41
C GLN A 14 -2.67 -21.58 -5.28
N ALA A 15 -3.11 -20.35 -5.49
CA ALA A 15 -3.04 -19.30 -4.46
C ALA A 15 -3.92 -19.61 -3.24
N ALA A 16 -5.12 -20.16 -3.45
CA ALA A 16 -6.01 -20.57 -2.35
C ALA A 16 -5.47 -21.78 -1.59
N ALA A 17 -4.92 -22.77 -2.29
CA ALA A 17 -4.26 -23.91 -1.68
C ALA A 17 -3.01 -23.48 -0.89
N ALA A 18 -2.21 -22.58 -1.44
CA ALA A 18 -1.06 -22.01 -0.76
C ALA A 18 -1.48 -21.19 0.49
N ALA A 19 -2.54 -20.39 0.39
CA ALA A 19 -3.08 -19.62 1.51
C ALA A 19 -3.56 -20.54 2.65
N HIS A 20 -4.23 -21.65 2.32
CA HIS A 20 -4.64 -22.64 3.31
C HIS A 20 -3.43 -23.33 3.95
N SER A 21 -2.46 -23.76 3.15
CA SER A 21 -1.25 -24.44 3.62
C SER A 21 -0.35 -23.56 4.47
N LEU A 22 -0.28 -22.24 4.18
CA LEU A 22 0.48 -21.27 4.96
C LEU A 22 -0.29 -20.75 6.18
N GLY A 23 -1.60 -20.82 6.19
CA GLY A 23 -2.44 -20.40 7.32
C GLY A 23 -2.17 -21.19 8.58
N THR A 24 -1.96 -22.52 8.46
CA THR A 24 -1.68 -23.40 9.58
C THR A 24 -0.34 -23.10 10.28
N PRO A 25 0.82 -23.01 9.59
CA PRO A 25 2.08 -22.68 10.24
C PRO A 25 2.08 -21.25 10.83
N LEU A 26 1.42 -20.29 10.20
CA LEU A 26 1.29 -18.95 10.75
C LEU A 26 0.44 -18.94 12.04
N ALA A 27 -0.63 -19.71 12.10
CA ALA A 27 -1.40 -19.87 13.34
C ALA A 27 -0.53 -20.47 14.46
N THR A 28 0.27 -21.48 14.15
CA THR A 28 1.21 -22.09 15.11
C THR A 28 2.24 -21.08 15.61
N ILE A 29 2.87 -20.31 14.71
CA ILE A 29 3.82 -19.24 15.07
C ILE A 29 3.15 -18.20 15.98
N SER A 30 1.91 -17.81 15.68
CA SER A 30 1.17 -16.85 16.51
C SER A 30 0.88 -17.38 17.92
N VAL A 31 0.57 -18.68 18.05
CA VAL A 31 0.35 -19.31 19.35
C VAL A 31 1.64 -19.36 20.15
N VAL A 32 2.73 -19.84 19.54
CA VAL A 32 4.05 -19.94 20.20
C VAL A 32 4.54 -18.56 20.65
N ALA A 33 4.41 -17.54 19.79
CA ALA A 33 4.81 -16.18 20.14
C ALA A 33 3.99 -15.61 21.32
N LYS A 34 2.69 -15.93 21.42
CA LYS A 34 1.86 -15.54 22.56
C LYS A 34 2.25 -16.25 23.85
N GLU A 35 2.62 -17.53 23.78
CA GLU A 35 3.11 -18.29 24.95
C GLU A 35 4.45 -17.72 25.42
N LEU A 36 5.39 -17.48 24.49
CA LEU A 36 6.67 -16.83 24.81
C LEU A 36 6.48 -15.45 25.45
N LYS A 37 5.45 -14.68 25.02
CA LYS A 37 5.14 -13.41 25.65
C LYS A 37 4.68 -13.56 27.11
N LYS A 38 3.96 -14.62 27.44
CA LYS A 38 3.57 -14.89 28.82
C LYS A 38 4.75 -15.29 29.70
N GLU A 39 5.69 -16.05 29.15
CA GLU A 39 6.84 -16.56 29.89
C GLU A 39 7.97 -15.54 30.05
N LEU A 40 8.20 -14.72 29.04
CA LEU A 40 9.33 -13.80 28.94
C LEU A 40 8.93 -12.31 28.94
N GLY A 41 7.67 -12.00 29.23
CA GLY A 41 7.11 -10.65 29.12
C GLY A 41 7.70 -9.60 30.08
N ASP A 42 8.40 -10.01 31.10
CA ASP A 42 9.06 -9.13 32.05
C ASP A 42 10.35 -8.50 31.47
N ASP A 43 10.96 -9.12 30.46
CA ASP A 43 12.06 -8.51 29.69
C ASP A 43 11.52 -7.61 28.61
N LYS A 44 11.73 -6.30 28.78
CA LYS A 44 11.21 -5.25 27.86
C LYS A 44 11.75 -5.34 26.44
N GLU A 45 12.95 -5.82 26.22
CA GLU A 45 13.50 -5.96 24.86
C GLU A 45 12.93 -7.20 24.18
N VAL A 46 12.94 -8.32 24.86
CA VAL A 46 12.34 -9.58 24.36
C VAL A 46 10.84 -9.42 24.10
N SER A 47 10.13 -8.72 25.00
CA SER A 47 8.70 -8.45 24.84
C SER A 47 8.40 -7.64 23.55
N LYS A 48 9.24 -6.68 23.18
CA LYS A 48 9.09 -5.91 21.93
C LYS A 48 9.28 -6.79 20.69
N ASP A 49 10.26 -7.66 20.70
CA ASP A 49 10.52 -8.57 19.59
C ASP A 49 9.38 -9.59 19.41
N ILE A 50 8.83 -10.08 20.52
CA ILE A 50 7.66 -10.97 20.50
C ILE A 50 6.42 -10.23 19.97
N ASP A 51 6.19 -8.98 20.39
CA ASP A 51 5.08 -8.16 19.85
C ASP A 51 5.22 -7.91 18.35
N LEU A 52 6.45 -7.70 17.88
CA LEU A 52 6.73 -7.60 16.47
C LEU A 52 6.40 -8.90 15.72
N LEU A 53 6.81 -10.05 16.24
CA LEU A 53 6.48 -11.36 15.69
C LEU A 53 4.97 -11.60 15.61
N ILE A 54 4.23 -11.32 16.67
CA ILE A 54 2.76 -11.45 16.70
C ILE A 54 2.13 -10.55 15.64
N SER A 55 2.57 -9.29 15.55
CA SER A 55 2.03 -8.33 14.60
C SER A 55 2.28 -8.73 13.13
N GLN A 56 3.49 -9.23 12.83
CA GLN A 56 3.85 -9.68 11.49
C GLN A 56 3.11 -10.97 11.10
N THR A 57 2.98 -11.92 12.02
CA THR A 57 2.22 -13.15 11.79
C THR A 57 0.75 -12.86 11.51
N LYS A 58 0.15 -11.93 12.27
CA LYS A 58 -1.22 -11.45 12.03
C LYS A 58 -1.35 -10.82 10.64
N ARG A 59 -0.41 -9.96 10.26
CA ARG A 59 -0.40 -9.30 8.96
C ARG A 59 -0.28 -10.31 7.81
N CYS A 60 0.60 -11.31 7.93
CA CYS A 60 0.69 -12.39 6.94
C CYS A 60 -0.63 -13.16 6.80
N SER A 61 -1.28 -13.46 7.93
CA SER A 61 -2.58 -14.14 7.94
C SER A 61 -3.69 -13.30 7.27
N GLU A 62 -3.67 -11.98 7.46
CA GLU A 62 -4.62 -11.06 6.80
C GLU A 62 -4.39 -11.00 5.28
N ILE A 63 -3.14 -10.95 4.83
CA ILE A 63 -2.79 -10.99 3.40
C ILE A 63 -3.26 -12.31 2.78
N LEU A 64 -2.99 -13.45 3.43
CA LEU A 64 -3.44 -14.76 2.94
C LEU A 64 -4.95 -14.87 2.88
N LYS A 65 -5.67 -14.33 3.88
CA LYS A 65 -7.14 -14.26 3.86
C LYS A 65 -7.66 -13.40 2.71
N GLN A 66 -6.98 -12.30 2.38
CA GLN A 66 -7.35 -11.47 1.24
C GLN A 66 -7.15 -12.20 -0.09
N ILE A 67 -6.05 -12.94 -0.24
CA ILE A 67 -5.78 -13.78 -1.41
C ILE A 67 -6.83 -14.88 -1.54
N SER A 68 -7.18 -15.55 -0.43
CA SER A 68 -8.18 -16.63 -0.41
C SER A 68 -9.62 -16.15 -0.59
N LYS A 69 -9.99 -14.97 -0.07
CA LYS A 69 -11.34 -14.38 -0.25
C LYS A 69 -11.61 -13.92 -1.68
N LYS A 70 -10.57 -13.75 -2.49
CA LYS A 70 -10.67 -13.22 -3.85
C LYS A 70 -11.40 -14.15 -4.82
N GLN A 71 -11.52 -15.45 -4.54
CA GLN A 71 -12.22 -16.39 -5.38
C GLN A 71 -13.77 -16.30 -5.33
N ILE A 72 -14.35 -15.55 -4.39
CA ILE A 72 -15.82 -15.52 -4.19
C ILE A 72 -16.47 -14.21 -4.68
N LYS A 73 -15.68 -13.23 -5.12
CA LYS A 73 -16.19 -11.91 -5.56
C LYS A 73 -15.57 -11.42 -6.87
N ASP A 74 -15.44 -12.30 -7.85
CA ASP A 74 -14.86 -11.95 -9.17
C ASP A 74 -15.61 -10.84 -9.91
N ASP A 75 -16.92 -10.64 -9.64
CA ASP A 75 -17.72 -9.63 -10.33
C ASP A 75 -17.47 -8.18 -9.88
N ILE A 76 -16.94 -7.95 -8.68
CA ILE A 76 -16.74 -6.57 -8.16
C ILE A 76 -15.35 -6.02 -8.50
N PHE A 77 -14.33 -6.89 -8.62
CA PHE A 77 -12.96 -6.47 -8.90
C PHE A 77 -12.67 -6.19 -10.38
N LEU A 78 -13.47 -6.73 -11.29
CA LEU A 78 -13.36 -6.47 -12.74
C LEU A 78 -14.21 -5.28 -13.19
N SER A 79 -14.96 -4.65 -12.28
CA SER A 79 -15.75 -3.47 -12.62
C SER A 79 -14.83 -2.27 -12.87
N SER A 80 -15.04 -1.63 -14.01
CA SER A 80 -14.45 -0.32 -14.31
C SER A 80 -15.00 0.70 -13.33
N ILE A 81 -14.12 1.43 -12.64
CA ILE A 81 -14.45 2.50 -11.69
C ILE A 81 -13.79 3.80 -12.14
N LYS A 82 -14.39 4.94 -11.87
CA LYS A 82 -13.71 6.21 -12.06
C LYS A 82 -12.55 6.32 -11.08
N PHE A 83 -11.42 6.82 -11.56
CA PHE A 83 -10.23 6.95 -10.73
C PHE A 83 -10.47 7.85 -9.51
N GLU A 84 -11.28 8.88 -9.69
CA GLU A 84 -11.74 9.78 -8.64
C GLU A 84 -12.45 9.03 -7.52
N ASP A 85 -13.45 8.22 -7.87
CA ASP A 85 -14.27 7.45 -6.92
C ASP A 85 -13.42 6.45 -6.12
N LEU A 86 -12.42 5.83 -6.79
CA LEU A 86 -11.47 4.94 -6.11
C LEU A 86 -10.59 5.68 -5.10
N LEU A 87 -10.09 6.88 -5.46
CA LEU A 87 -9.30 7.69 -4.54
C LEU A 87 -10.13 8.16 -3.35
N GLU A 88 -11.37 8.60 -3.59
CA GLU A 88 -12.30 9.01 -2.52
C GLU A 88 -12.58 7.87 -1.55
N GLU A 89 -12.82 6.64 -2.06
CA GLU A 89 -13.02 5.44 -1.23
C GLU A 89 -11.80 5.16 -0.34
N ILE A 90 -10.60 5.21 -0.93
CA ILE A 90 -9.35 4.96 -0.19
C ILE A 90 -9.15 6.05 0.88
N ILE A 91 -9.32 7.32 0.52
CA ILE A 91 -9.14 8.47 1.42
C ILE A 91 -10.15 8.42 2.57
N SER A 92 -11.41 8.13 2.29
CA SER A 92 -12.47 8.01 3.31
C SER A 92 -12.11 6.98 4.37
N SER A 93 -11.54 5.83 3.97
CA SER A 93 -11.10 4.81 4.92
C SER A 93 -9.97 5.27 5.86
N PHE A 94 -9.15 6.24 5.43
CA PHE A 94 -8.13 6.85 6.31
C PHE A 94 -8.70 7.97 7.17
N LYS A 95 -9.66 8.75 6.67
CA LYS A 95 -10.35 9.79 7.46
C LYS A 95 -11.10 9.20 8.65
N GLU A 96 -11.68 8.02 8.53
CA GLU A 96 -12.36 7.31 9.62
C GLU A 96 -11.40 6.90 10.76
N THR A 97 -10.13 6.66 10.45
CA THR A 97 -9.14 6.10 11.40
C THR A 97 -8.06 7.10 11.83
N SER A 98 -8.04 8.30 11.24
CA SER A 98 -7.03 9.32 11.49
C SER A 98 -7.66 10.67 11.80
N SER A 99 -7.08 11.40 12.75
CA SER A 99 -7.46 12.79 13.07
C SER A 99 -6.81 13.83 12.15
N LYS A 100 -6.07 13.39 11.13
CA LYS A 100 -5.35 14.28 10.22
C LYS A 100 -6.24 14.80 9.12
N ASP A 101 -5.94 16.01 8.66
CA ASP A 101 -6.63 16.62 7.54
C ASP A 101 -6.12 16.03 6.22
N ILE A 102 -7.03 15.44 5.43
CA ILE A 102 -6.69 14.78 4.15
C ILE A 102 -7.55 15.42 3.06
N ASP A 103 -6.93 16.25 2.23
CA ASP A 103 -7.56 16.96 1.13
C ASP A 103 -7.36 16.22 -0.19
N LEU A 104 -8.42 16.06 -0.96
CA LEU A 104 -8.38 15.62 -2.35
C LEU A 104 -8.75 16.77 -3.28
N LEU A 105 -7.84 17.11 -4.19
CA LEU A 105 -8.08 18.06 -5.27
C LEU A 105 -8.06 17.32 -6.61
N ILE A 106 -9.07 17.55 -7.42
CA ILE A 106 -9.24 16.91 -8.72
C ILE A 106 -9.18 18.01 -9.80
N GLU A 107 -8.16 17.92 -10.64
CA GLU A 107 -7.92 18.82 -11.78
C GLU A 107 -8.06 18.00 -13.06
N ASN A 108 -9.25 17.98 -13.63
CA ASN A 108 -9.54 17.16 -14.81
C ASN A 108 -9.93 18.03 -16.01
N ASP A 109 -9.32 17.77 -17.15
CA ASP A 109 -9.72 18.30 -18.47
C ASP A 109 -10.96 17.55 -19.03
N ASN A 110 -12.08 17.51 -18.28
CA ASN A 110 -13.33 16.84 -18.66
C ASN A 110 -13.21 15.34 -19.05
N ASN A 111 -12.06 14.71 -18.86
CA ASN A 111 -11.83 13.30 -19.15
C ASN A 111 -11.99 12.49 -17.87
N LYS A 112 -13.17 11.92 -17.66
CA LYS A 112 -13.39 10.94 -16.59
C LYS A 112 -12.67 9.64 -16.97
N ILE A 113 -11.57 9.36 -16.29
CA ILE A 113 -10.79 8.16 -16.55
C ILE A 113 -11.37 6.99 -15.77
N ALA A 114 -11.83 6.00 -16.51
CA ALA A 114 -12.21 4.72 -15.94
C ALA A 114 -10.97 3.82 -15.85
N ILE A 115 -10.78 3.20 -14.72
CA ILE A 115 -9.71 2.23 -14.46
C ILE A 115 -10.29 0.90 -14.02
N GLN A 116 -9.57 -0.17 -14.27
CA GLN A 116 -9.92 -1.45 -13.68
C GLN A 116 -9.56 -1.43 -12.20
N ARG A 117 -10.53 -1.81 -11.36
CA ARG A 117 -10.35 -1.94 -9.92
C ARG A 117 -9.50 -3.17 -9.60
N THR A 118 -8.18 -3.09 -9.81
CA THR A 118 -7.28 -4.20 -9.51
C THR A 118 -6.73 -4.11 -8.08
N PRO A 119 -6.46 -5.25 -7.43
CA PRO A 119 -5.84 -5.27 -6.11
C PRO A 119 -4.48 -4.57 -6.09
N GLU A 120 -3.74 -4.62 -7.19
CA GLU A 120 -2.44 -4.01 -7.35
C GLU A 120 -2.53 -2.49 -7.23
N ILE A 121 -3.51 -1.88 -7.92
CA ILE A 121 -3.76 -0.43 -7.86
C ILE A 121 -4.23 -0.04 -6.47
N ILE A 122 -5.22 -0.75 -5.91
CA ILE A 122 -5.76 -0.47 -4.58
C ILE A 122 -4.66 -0.56 -3.52
N TYR A 123 -3.91 -1.67 -3.51
CA TYR A 123 -2.86 -1.90 -2.52
C TYR A 123 -1.73 -0.88 -2.66
N GLY A 124 -1.30 -0.60 -3.89
CA GLY A 124 -0.26 0.39 -4.17
C GLY A 124 -0.64 1.79 -3.68
N LEU A 125 -1.84 2.27 -4.06
CA LEU A 125 -2.35 3.57 -3.63
C LEU A 125 -2.49 3.65 -2.10
N ARG A 126 -3.09 2.62 -1.48
CA ARG A 126 -3.23 2.56 -0.01
C ARG A 126 -1.88 2.61 0.71
N ASN A 127 -0.83 2.00 0.17
CA ASN A 127 0.50 2.07 0.77
C ASN A 127 1.07 3.49 0.76
N PHE A 128 1.00 4.20 -0.35
CA PHE A 128 1.56 5.55 -0.45
C PHE A 128 0.72 6.58 0.30
N ILE A 129 -0.61 6.53 0.20
CA ILE A 129 -1.52 7.39 0.97
C ILE A 129 -1.38 7.10 2.46
N GLY A 130 -1.35 5.82 2.86
CA GLY A 130 -1.17 5.42 4.25
C GLY A 130 0.17 5.85 4.84
N ASN A 131 1.26 5.84 4.04
CA ASN A 131 2.54 6.37 4.46
C ASN A 131 2.48 7.89 4.66
N ALA A 132 1.87 8.64 3.73
CA ALA A 132 1.69 10.07 3.88
C ALA A 132 0.88 10.41 5.14
N VAL A 133 -0.23 9.71 5.40
CA VAL A 133 -1.03 9.87 6.62
C VAL A 133 -0.23 9.51 7.87
N LYS A 134 0.53 8.42 7.83
CA LYS A 134 1.35 7.96 8.97
C LYS A 134 2.43 8.97 9.35
N PHE A 135 3.15 9.52 8.38
CA PHE A 135 4.31 10.37 8.61
C PHE A 135 3.99 11.87 8.65
N SER A 136 2.82 12.30 8.16
CA SER A 136 2.38 13.69 8.30
C SER A 136 2.28 14.11 9.75
N LYS A 137 2.46 15.41 10.02
CA LYS A 137 2.17 16.02 11.32
C LYS A 137 0.68 16.22 11.48
N SER A 138 0.05 16.88 10.53
CA SER A 138 -1.36 17.27 10.58
C SER A 138 -2.10 17.16 9.25
N ARG A 139 -1.39 17.27 8.11
CA ARG A 139 -2.03 17.46 6.81
C ARG A 139 -1.43 16.61 5.70
N VAL A 140 -2.31 16.08 4.86
CA VAL A 140 -1.98 15.39 3.60
C VAL A 140 -2.82 16.00 2.48
N LYS A 141 -2.17 16.38 1.38
CA LYS A 141 -2.82 16.92 0.18
C LYS A 141 -2.58 15.97 -1.00
N ILE A 142 -3.66 15.49 -1.57
CA ILE A 142 -3.66 14.59 -2.73
C ILE A 142 -4.24 15.34 -3.91
N ASN A 143 -3.47 15.45 -5.00
CA ASN A 143 -3.92 16.06 -6.23
C ASN A 143 -4.00 15.00 -7.31
N LEU A 144 -5.16 14.84 -7.92
CA LEU A 144 -5.34 14.05 -9.14
C LEU A 144 -5.44 15.01 -10.32
N SER A 145 -4.53 14.90 -11.26
CA SER A 145 -4.63 15.59 -12.55
C SER A 145 -4.69 14.58 -13.69
N SER A 146 -5.54 14.83 -14.66
CA SER A 146 -5.67 13.94 -15.81
C SER A 146 -5.89 14.73 -17.10
N ASN A 147 -5.16 14.34 -18.14
CA ASN A 147 -5.32 14.83 -19.48
C ASN A 147 -5.15 13.68 -20.50
N LYS A 148 -5.28 13.98 -21.80
CA LYS A 148 -5.17 12.96 -22.87
C LYS A 148 -3.83 12.21 -22.92
N LYS A 149 -2.77 12.71 -22.27
CA LYS A 149 -1.41 12.15 -22.35
C LYS A 149 -0.92 11.56 -21.04
N ASN A 150 -1.44 12.03 -19.92
CA ASN A 150 -0.93 11.68 -18.60
C ASN A 150 -2.04 11.70 -17.55
N ILE A 151 -2.00 10.72 -16.66
CA ILE A 151 -2.72 10.71 -15.39
C ILE A 151 -1.67 10.84 -14.31
N GLU A 152 -1.83 11.77 -13.39
CA GLU A 152 -0.86 12.02 -12.34
C GLU A 152 -1.56 12.19 -11.00
N ILE A 153 -1.05 11.48 -10.00
CA ILE A 153 -1.43 11.65 -8.59
C ILE A 153 -0.21 12.19 -7.85
N ARG A 154 -0.39 13.31 -7.17
CA ARG A 154 0.61 13.88 -6.26
C ARG A 154 0.14 13.71 -4.83
N ILE A 155 0.91 13.04 -4.01
CA ILE A 155 0.64 12.84 -2.59
C ILE A 155 1.67 13.65 -1.82
N ASN A 156 1.22 14.68 -1.13
CA ASN A 156 2.04 15.61 -0.36
C ASN A 156 1.70 15.48 1.12
N ASP A 157 2.70 15.49 1.99
CA ASP A 157 2.51 15.56 3.43
C ASP A 157 3.32 16.70 4.07
N ASP A 158 2.97 17.04 5.30
CA ASP A 158 3.67 18.03 6.14
C ASP A 158 4.62 17.39 7.17
N GLY A 159 5.03 16.16 6.92
CA GLY A 159 5.92 15.39 7.78
C GLY A 159 7.39 15.83 7.72
N PRO A 160 8.31 15.01 8.21
CA PRO A 160 9.75 15.31 8.21
C PRO A 160 10.39 15.23 6.81
N GLY A 161 9.64 14.76 5.81
CA GLY A 161 10.14 14.48 4.47
C GLY A 161 10.90 13.16 4.38
N ILE A 162 11.39 12.84 3.18
CA ILE A 162 12.19 11.64 2.94
C ILE A 162 13.67 12.03 3.01
N PRO A 163 14.49 11.39 3.86
CA PRO A 163 15.93 11.62 3.87
C PRO A 163 16.58 11.32 2.52
N GLU A 164 17.63 12.06 2.18
CA GLU A 164 18.25 11.97 0.87
C GLU A 164 18.91 10.62 0.59
N ASP A 165 19.47 9.99 1.62
CA ASP A 165 20.02 8.64 1.59
C ASP A 165 18.95 7.56 1.37
N VAL A 166 17.70 7.87 1.72
CA VAL A 166 16.53 6.99 1.54
C VAL A 166 15.91 7.18 0.15
N ILE A 167 15.84 8.43 -0.36
CA ILE A 167 15.25 8.73 -1.69
C ILE A 167 15.92 7.88 -2.78
N GLN A 168 17.24 7.77 -2.77
CA GLN A 168 18.00 7.03 -3.78
C GLN A 168 17.69 5.52 -3.76
N LYS A 169 17.25 5.00 -2.62
CA LYS A 169 16.93 3.58 -2.39
C LYS A 169 15.43 3.31 -2.35
N MET A 170 14.59 4.33 -2.58
CA MET A 170 13.14 4.17 -2.49
C MET A 170 12.62 3.12 -3.46
N GLY A 171 11.97 2.12 -2.91
CA GLY A 171 11.50 0.95 -3.63
C GLY A 171 12.45 -0.25 -3.61
N GLU A 172 13.57 -0.19 -2.88
CA GLU A 172 14.30 -1.40 -2.48
C GLU A 172 13.64 -2.03 -1.23
N PRO A 173 13.73 -3.34 -1.05
CA PRO A 173 13.25 -3.98 0.17
C PRO A 173 14.16 -3.62 1.37
N TYR A 174 13.56 -3.57 2.55
CA TYR A 174 14.26 -3.40 3.83
C TYR A 174 15.04 -2.08 4.01
N ILE A 175 14.59 -1.00 3.39
CA ILE A 175 15.20 0.32 3.60
C ILE A 175 14.96 0.76 5.06
N LYS A 176 16.04 1.01 5.78
CA LYS A 176 16.03 1.66 7.09
C LYS A 176 16.72 3.00 6.99
N SER A 177 16.08 4.07 7.45
CA SER A 177 16.74 5.35 7.62
C SER A 177 17.79 5.26 8.74
N LYS A 178 18.92 5.89 8.55
CA LYS A 178 19.95 6.04 9.59
C LYS A 178 19.60 7.11 10.63
N SER A 179 18.58 7.94 10.37
CA SER A 179 18.14 8.98 11.30
C SER A 179 17.32 8.39 12.45
N LYS A 180 17.71 8.70 13.69
CA LYS A 180 17.06 8.22 14.92
C LYS A 180 15.58 8.61 15.03
N GLU A 181 15.16 9.72 14.44
CA GLU A 181 13.79 10.23 14.50
C GLU A 181 12.77 9.38 13.69
N LEU A 182 13.23 8.72 12.63
CA LEU A 182 12.39 7.86 11.79
C LEU A 182 12.42 6.39 12.21
N SER A 183 13.39 5.99 13.05
CA SER A 183 13.59 4.58 13.41
C SER A 183 12.51 4.01 14.33
N SER A 184 11.87 4.82 15.16
CA SER A 184 10.83 4.38 16.11
C SER A 184 9.46 4.11 15.46
N ASN A 185 9.18 4.73 14.30
CA ASN A 185 7.92 4.59 13.57
C ASN A 185 8.07 3.95 12.18
N SER A 186 9.28 3.60 11.75
CA SER A 186 9.51 2.99 10.46
C SER A 186 9.18 1.50 10.50
N GLY A 187 8.21 1.09 9.71
CA GLY A 187 8.04 -0.32 9.38
C GLY A 187 9.25 -0.85 8.59
N LEU A 188 9.23 -2.14 8.26
CA LEU A 188 10.31 -2.86 7.55
C LEU A 188 10.65 -2.33 6.13
N GLY A 189 10.06 -1.21 5.67
CA GLY A 189 10.25 -0.68 4.32
C GLY A 189 9.59 -1.52 3.21
N LEU A 190 9.00 -2.64 3.55
CA LEU A 190 8.36 -3.57 2.59
C LEU A 190 7.12 -2.99 1.94
N GLY A 191 6.37 -2.11 2.65
CA GLY A 191 5.16 -1.51 2.10
C GLY A 191 5.46 -0.66 0.86
N THR A 192 6.46 0.22 0.95
CA THR A 192 6.88 1.08 -0.16
C THR A 192 7.43 0.26 -1.34
N PHE A 193 8.26 -0.75 -1.05
CA PHE A 193 8.77 -1.67 -2.07
C PHE A 193 7.64 -2.39 -2.81
N LEU A 194 6.73 -3.02 -2.06
CA LEU A 194 5.62 -3.77 -2.64
C LEU A 194 4.64 -2.84 -3.37
N GLY A 195 4.30 -1.69 -2.78
CA GLY A 195 3.43 -0.70 -3.41
C GLY A 195 4.00 -0.18 -4.72
N LYS A 196 5.32 0.13 -4.78
CA LYS A 196 6.02 0.51 -6.00
C LYS A 196 5.95 -0.60 -7.04
N THR A 197 6.36 -1.82 -6.68
CA THR A 197 6.39 -2.97 -7.61
C THR A 197 5.01 -3.24 -8.21
N LEU A 198 3.96 -3.19 -7.41
CA LEU A 198 2.59 -3.43 -7.87
C LEU A 198 2.11 -2.36 -8.84
N LEU A 199 2.34 -1.07 -8.53
CA LEU A 199 1.95 0.02 -9.41
C LEU A 199 2.77 0.07 -10.71
N GLU A 200 4.07 -0.23 -10.65
CA GLU A 200 4.92 -0.32 -11.85
C GLU A 200 4.47 -1.44 -12.79
N ARG A 201 4.02 -2.58 -12.27
CA ARG A 201 3.39 -3.64 -13.07
C ARG A 201 2.11 -3.19 -13.77
N GLN A 202 1.40 -2.21 -13.19
CA GLN A 202 0.23 -1.56 -13.80
C GLN A 202 0.62 -0.35 -14.66
N GLY A 203 1.90 -0.23 -15.03
CA GLY A 203 2.42 0.80 -15.91
C GLY A 203 2.61 2.18 -15.27
N ALA A 204 2.60 2.26 -13.95
CA ALA A 204 2.91 3.50 -13.24
C ALA A 204 4.40 3.83 -13.31
N LYS A 205 4.71 5.13 -13.33
CA LYS A 205 6.04 5.67 -13.00
C LYS A 205 5.94 6.38 -11.66
N LEU A 206 6.91 6.12 -10.78
CA LEU A 206 6.94 6.69 -9.44
C LEU A 206 8.15 7.61 -9.27
N ILE A 207 7.92 8.79 -8.69
CA ILE A 207 8.97 9.74 -8.35
C ILE A 207 8.79 10.14 -6.89
N PHE A 208 9.89 10.13 -6.13
CA PHE A 208 9.93 10.53 -4.74
C PHE A 208 10.76 11.80 -4.61
N ARG A 209 10.23 12.80 -3.93
CA ARG A 209 10.91 14.09 -3.71
C ARG A 209 10.57 14.65 -2.34
N ARG A 210 11.39 15.58 -1.90
CA ARG A 210 11.04 16.43 -0.78
C ARG A 210 10.00 17.45 -1.25
N ASN A 211 8.91 17.58 -0.51
CA ASN A 211 7.85 18.56 -0.81
C ASN A 211 8.24 19.92 -0.23
N SER A 212 8.52 20.89 -1.09
CA SER A 212 8.82 22.27 -0.67
C SER A 212 7.57 23.05 -0.23
N GLU A 213 6.38 22.68 -0.74
CA GLU A 213 5.11 23.40 -0.45
C GLU A 213 4.63 23.14 0.99
N LEU A 214 4.58 21.87 1.42
CA LEU A 214 4.16 21.48 2.77
C LEU A 214 5.34 21.14 3.69
N GLY A 215 6.56 21.13 3.17
CA GLY A 215 7.79 20.85 3.94
C GLY A 215 8.06 19.36 4.19
N GLY A 216 7.14 18.47 3.81
CA GLY A 216 7.24 17.03 4.02
C GLY A 216 7.71 16.26 2.78
N ALA A 217 7.16 15.07 2.55
CA ALA A 217 7.43 14.25 1.40
C ALA A 217 6.46 14.52 0.24
N LEU A 218 6.94 14.29 -0.98
CA LEU A 218 6.14 14.29 -2.20
C LEU A 218 6.35 12.97 -2.94
N VAL A 219 5.25 12.24 -3.15
CA VAL A 219 5.19 11.06 -4.01
C VAL A 219 4.36 11.41 -5.24
N ILE A 220 4.93 11.19 -6.43
CA ILE A 220 4.26 11.39 -7.71
C ILE A 220 4.10 10.03 -8.37
N LEU A 221 2.85 9.70 -8.69
CA LEU A 221 2.48 8.50 -9.45
C LEU A 221 1.94 8.96 -10.80
N SER A 222 2.43 8.41 -11.89
CA SER A 222 1.97 8.80 -13.22
C SER A 222 1.79 7.60 -14.16
N TRP A 223 0.73 7.66 -14.98
CA TRP A 223 0.39 6.64 -15.96
C TRP A 223 0.13 7.26 -17.33
N ASN A 224 0.40 6.48 -18.38
CA ASN A 224 -0.16 6.76 -19.69
C ASN A 224 -1.65 6.35 -19.67
N PRO A 225 -2.59 7.22 -20.06
CA PRO A 225 -4.02 6.88 -20.12
C PRO A 225 -4.32 5.64 -20.95
N ASN A 226 -3.53 5.37 -22.00
CA ASN A 226 -3.70 4.19 -22.84
C ASN A 226 -3.47 2.85 -22.10
N ASN A 227 -2.88 2.88 -20.92
CA ASN A 227 -2.73 1.67 -20.08
C ASN A 227 -4.06 1.22 -19.45
N PHE A 228 -5.08 2.08 -19.44
CA PHE A 228 -6.40 1.84 -18.84
C PHE A 228 -7.53 1.72 -19.87
N ILE A 229 -7.28 2.12 -21.11
CA ILE A 229 -8.26 2.00 -22.21
C ILE A 229 -8.07 0.61 -22.84
N SER A 230 -8.94 -0.32 -22.50
CA SER A 230 -9.12 -1.60 -23.18
C SER A 230 -10.38 -1.56 -24.00
#